data_b86a0fb8e46952d54eb5b62d61e853e5
#
_entry.id   b86a0fb8e46952d54eb5b62d61e853e5
#
_cell.length_a   1.000
_cell.length_b   1.000
_cell.length_c   1.000
_cell.angle_alpha   90.00
_cell.angle_beta   90.00
_cell.angle_gamma   90.00
#
_symmetry.space_group_name_H-M   'P 1'
#
loop_
_entity.id
_entity.type
_entity.pdbx_description
1 polymer ?
#
loop_
_entity_poly.entity_id
_entity_poly.type
_entity_poly.pdbx_seq_one_letter_code
_entity_poly.pdbx_strand_id
1 'polypeptide(L)'
;MNTSELLEKIAFNVIQGRVEAEDDGFEPGLEGQPAVTELVTEALDQNTDPKKILMESLTESMEIVGEKFEKKEYLIPDMLASAECVGVAMD
;
A
#
# COMPACT_ATOMS: atom_id res chain seq x y z
N MET A 1 7.87 -12.79 -8.99
CA MET A 1 7.89 -12.18 -7.63
C MET A 1 7.15 -13.13 -6.68
N ASN A 2 7.75 -13.47 -5.55
CA ASN A 2 7.09 -14.37 -4.60
C ASN A 2 6.06 -13.62 -3.75
N THR A 3 5.22 -14.37 -3.02
CA THR A 3 4.15 -13.77 -2.22
C THR A 3 4.66 -12.78 -1.18
N SER A 4 5.76 -13.12 -0.49
CA SER A 4 6.34 -12.22 0.53
C SER A 4 6.79 -10.90 -0.07
N GLU A 5 7.44 -10.93 -1.23
CA GLU A 5 7.86 -9.70 -1.91
C GLU A 5 6.67 -8.86 -2.36
N LEU A 6 5.61 -9.51 -2.87
CA LEU A 6 4.38 -8.81 -3.24
C LEU A 6 3.75 -8.11 -2.04
N LEU A 7 3.65 -8.81 -0.90
CA LEU A 7 3.06 -8.24 0.30
C LEU A 7 3.86 -7.05 0.83
N GLU A 8 5.19 -7.15 0.80
CA GLU A 8 6.05 -6.03 1.19
C GLU A 8 5.87 -4.82 0.28
N LYS A 9 5.76 -5.04 -1.03
CA LYS A 9 5.55 -3.95 -1.99
C LYS A 9 4.16 -3.33 -1.86
N ILE A 10 3.14 -4.13 -1.57
CA ILE A 10 1.80 -3.61 -1.31
C ILE A 10 1.86 -2.69 -0.08
N ALA A 11 2.47 -3.16 1.02
CA ALA A 11 2.61 -2.35 2.23
C ALA A 11 3.36 -1.05 1.96
N PHE A 12 4.48 -1.11 1.23
CA PHE A 12 5.25 0.07 0.87
C PHE A 12 4.39 1.09 0.11
N ASN A 13 3.62 0.64 -0.87
CA ASN A 13 2.82 1.55 -1.68
C ASN A 13 1.62 2.11 -0.91
N VAL A 14 1.06 1.38 0.05
CA VAL A 14 0.05 1.94 0.95
C VAL A 14 0.65 3.07 1.77
N ILE A 15 1.84 2.88 2.31
CA ILE A 15 2.54 3.94 3.07
C ILE A 15 2.82 5.14 2.17
N GLN A 16 3.16 4.92 0.91
CA GLN A 16 3.41 5.99 -0.06
C GLN A 16 2.13 6.63 -0.60
N GLY A 17 0.97 6.07 -0.28
CA GLY A 17 -0.31 6.60 -0.76
C GLY A 17 -0.55 6.43 -2.24
N ARG A 18 0.07 5.43 -2.88
CA ARG A 18 -0.04 5.19 -4.31
C ARG A 18 -1.09 4.13 -4.61
N VAL A 19 -2.20 4.55 -5.23
CA VAL A 19 -3.27 3.64 -5.63
C VAL A 19 -2.94 2.96 -6.96
N GLU A 20 -2.51 3.73 -7.95
CA GLU A 20 -2.21 3.24 -9.30
C GLU A 20 -0.78 3.59 -9.70
N ALA A 21 -0.27 2.92 -10.74
CA ALA A 21 1.11 3.08 -11.20
C ALA A 21 1.48 4.52 -11.56
N GLU A 22 0.52 5.30 -12.07
CA GLU A 22 0.77 6.70 -12.45
C GLU A 22 0.88 7.62 -11.25
N ASP A 23 0.46 7.20 -10.07
CA ASP A 23 0.45 8.06 -8.89
C ASP A 23 1.86 8.37 -8.39
N ASP A 24 2.06 9.61 -7.94
CA ASP A 24 3.28 9.99 -7.22
C ASP A 24 3.23 9.45 -5.79
N GLY A 25 4.37 9.02 -5.29
CA GLY A 25 4.50 8.71 -3.87
C GLY A 25 5.09 9.87 -3.10
N PHE A 26 5.39 9.66 -1.83
CA PHE A 26 6.09 10.65 -1.02
C PHE A 26 7.60 10.66 -1.34
N GLU A 27 8.12 9.55 -1.86
CA GLU A 27 9.48 9.47 -2.37
C GLU A 27 9.50 9.74 -3.87
N PRO A 28 10.55 10.39 -4.41
CA PRO A 28 10.63 10.63 -5.84
C PRO A 28 10.92 9.36 -6.62
N GLY A 29 10.54 9.35 -7.90
CA GLY A 29 10.90 8.27 -8.81
C GLY A 29 10.00 7.05 -8.79
N LEU A 30 8.85 7.09 -8.11
CA LEU A 30 7.93 5.96 -8.04
C LEU A 30 6.93 5.91 -9.19
N GLU A 31 6.74 7.00 -9.91
CA GLU A 31 5.81 7.03 -11.04
C GLU A 31 6.13 5.95 -12.06
N GLY A 32 5.10 5.26 -12.53
CA GLY A 32 5.26 4.20 -13.52
C GLY A 32 5.59 2.83 -12.93
N GLN A 33 5.90 2.75 -11.64
CA GLN A 33 6.13 1.46 -10.98
C GLN A 33 4.79 0.90 -10.45
N PRO A 34 4.65 -0.44 -10.39
CA PRO A 34 3.40 -1.03 -9.88
C PRO A 34 3.05 -0.48 -8.50
N ALA A 35 1.79 -0.13 -8.30
CA ALA A 35 1.27 0.36 -7.03
C ALA A 35 0.24 -0.62 -6.47
N VAL A 36 -0.59 -0.18 -5.51
CA VAL A 36 -1.48 -1.10 -4.78
C VAL A 36 -2.39 -1.87 -5.72
N THR A 37 -3.07 -1.19 -6.66
CA THR A 37 -4.00 -1.85 -7.57
C THR A 37 -3.32 -2.97 -8.37
N GLU A 38 -2.17 -2.67 -9.00
CA GLU A 38 -1.45 -3.64 -9.82
C GLU A 38 -0.91 -4.80 -8.98
N LEU A 39 -0.36 -4.49 -7.81
CA LEU A 39 0.24 -5.50 -6.95
C LEU A 39 -0.79 -6.43 -6.31
N VAL A 40 -1.94 -5.90 -5.90
CA VAL A 40 -3.03 -6.73 -5.38
C VAL A 40 -3.57 -7.65 -6.47
N THR A 41 -3.74 -7.12 -7.69
CA THR A 41 -4.18 -7.95 -8.83
C THR A 41 -3.22 -9.10 -9.07
N GLU A 42 -1.91 -8.82 -9.07
CA GLU A 42 -0.90 -9.87 -9.24
C GLU A 42 -0.95 -10.90 -8.12
N ALA A 43 -1.12 -10.46 -6.87
CA ALA A 43 -1.21 -11.35 -5.73
C ALA A 43 -2.42 -12.27 -5.83
N LEU A 44 -3.57 -11.74 -6.25
CA LEU A 44 -4.78 -12.54 -6.43
C LEU A 44 -4.62 -13.53 -7.59
N ASP A 45 -3.93 -13.14 -8.66
CA ASP A 45 -3.63 -14.03 -9.79
C ASP A 45 -2.73 -15.19 -9.37
N GLN A 46 -1.90 -15.00 -8.35
CA GLN A 46 -1.08 -16.05 -7.78
C GLN A 46 -1.79 -16.85 -6.70
N ASN A 47 -3.11 -16.69 -6.58
CA ASN A 47 -3.93 -17.37 -5.58
C ASN A 47 -3.58 -17.03 -4.13
N THR A 48 -3.06 -15.82 -3.90
CA THR A 48 -2.83 -15.34 -2.54
C THR A 48 -4.16 -15.08 -1.85
N ASP A 49 -4.30 -15.58 -0.63
CA ASP A 49 -5.52 -15.39 0.14
C ASP A 49 -5.74 -13.89 0.43
N PRO A 50 -6.90 -13.31 0.03
CA PRO A 50 -7.18 -11.91 0.35
C PRO A 50 -7.09 -11.58 1.83
N LYS A 51 -7.45 -12.52 2.70
CA LYS A 51 -7.34 -12.36 4.14
C LYS A 51 -5.88 -12.17 4.57
N LYS A 52 -4.97 -12.91 3.95
CA LYS A 52 -3.54 -12.78 4.22
C LYS A 52 -3.02 -11.40 3.81
N ILE A 53 -3.46 -10.90 2.63
CA ILE A 53 -3.11 -9.55 2.19
C ILE A 53 -3.55 -8.52 3.23
N LEU A 54 -4.80 -8.61 3.67
CA LEU A 54 -5.36 -7.70 4.65
C LEU A 54 -4.58 -7.74 5.97
N MET A 55 -4.38 -8.93 6.52
CA MET A 55 -3.79 -9.09 7.86
C MET A 55 -2.30 -8.76 7.90
N GLU A 56 -1.55 -9.14 6.86
CA GLU A 56 -0.09 -8.99 6.89
C GLU A 56 0.41 -7.67 6.30
N SER A 57 -0.25 -7.17 5.25
CA SER A 57 0.23 -5.99 4.54
C SER A 57 -0.50 -4.72 4.93
N LEU A 58 -1.82 -4.75 4.88
CA LEU A 58 -2.61 -3.54 5.06
C LEU A 58 -2.63 -3.08 6.51
N THR A 59 -2.79 -4.02 7.44
CA THR A 59 -2.81 -3.67 8.86
C THR A 59 -1.46 -3.12 9.30
N GLU A 60 -0.38 -3.79 8.93
CA GLU A 60 0.97 -3.33 9.27
C GLU A 60 1.27 -1.96 8.68
N SER A 61 0.92 -1.75 7.41
CA SER A 61 1.18 -0.46 6.77
C SER A 61 0.42 0.68 7.43
N MET A 62 -0.83 0.44 7.85
CA MET A 62 -1.60 1.49 8.54
C MET A 62 -1.08 1.76 9.95
N GLU A 63 -0.50 0.79 10.62
CA GLU A 63 0.18 1.03 11.89
C GLU A 63 1.38 1.97 11.70
N ILE A 64 2.16 1.75 10.64
CA ILE A 64 3.29 2.62 10.31
C ILE A 64 2.82 4.03 9.97
N VAL A 65 1.75 4.15 9.19
CA VAL A 65 1.16 5.45 8.85
C VAL A 65 0.69 6.17 10.10
N GLY A 66 0.07 5.44 11.04
CA GLY A 66 -0.36 6.02 12.32
C GLY A 66 0.83 6.55 13.14
N GLU A 67 1.94 5.82 13.18
CA GLU A 67 3.16 6.28 13.86
C GLU A 67 3.71 7.55 13.21
N LYS A 68 3.71 7.60 11.88
CA LYS A 68 4.17 8.79 11.15
C LYS A 68 3.30 10.00 11.46
N PHE A 69 2.00 9.81 11.62
CA PHE A 69 1.10 10.88 12.02
C PHE A 69 1.41 11.35 13.44
N GLU A 70 1.62 10.44 14.37
CA GLU A 70 1.97 10.80 15.75
C GLU A 70 3.27 11.58 15.82
N LYS A 71 4.25 11.24 14.99
CA LYS A 71 5.54 11.93 14.91
C LYS A 71 5.47 13.20 14.07
N LYS A 72 4.30 13.54 13.53
CA LYS A 72 4.07 14.70 12.65
C LYS A 72 4.85 14.61 11.34
N GLU A 73 5.25 13.41 10.93
CA GLU A 73 5.83 13.18 9.61
C GLU A 73 4.74 13.16 8.54
N TYR A 74 3.53 12.69 8.91
CA TYR A 74 2.36 12.69 8.02
C TYR A 74 1.30 13.61 8.60
N LEU A 75 0.63 14.34 7.71
CA LEU A 75 -0.53 15.16 8.03
C LEU A 75 -1.81 14.40 7.64
N ILE A 76 -2.97 14.95 7.96
CA ILE A 76 -4.25 14.29 7.65
C ILE A 76 -4.40 13.93 6.18
N PRO A 77 -4.07 14.81 5.19
CA PRO A 77 -4.17 14.43 3.78
C PRO A 77 -3.30 13.23 3.41
N ASP A 78 -2.13 13.08 4.03
CA ASP A 78 -1.24 11.95 3.77
C ASP A 78 -1.85 10.64 4.27
N MET A 79 -2.46 10.68 5.45
CA MET A 79 -3.16 9.52 6.00
C MET A 79 -4.36 9.13 5.15
N LEU A 80 -5.09 10.11 4.61
CA LEU A 80 -6.23 9.83 3.75
C LEU A 80 -5.82 9.15 2.45
N ALA A 81 -4.68 9.53 1.89
CA ALA A 81 -4.15 8.86 0.69
C ALA A 81 -3.84 7.40 0.98
N SER A 82 -3.21 7.11 2.12
CA SER A 82 -2.92 5.72 2.52
C SER A 82 -4.22 4.94 2.79
N ALA A 83 -5.20 5.56 3.44
CA ALA A 83 -6.49 4.93 3.70
C ALA A 83 -7.23 4.60 2.40
N GLU A 84 -7.13 5.46 1.39
CA GLU A 84 -7.70 5.19 0.07
C GLU A 84 -7.08 3.94 -0.55
N CYS A 85 -5.77 3.76 -0.42
CA CYS A 85 -5.09 2.55 -0.89
C CYS A 85 -5.66 1.30 -0.23
N VAL A 86 -5.89 1.34 1.07
CA VAL A 86 -6.49 0.20 1.79
C VAL A 86 -7.90 -0.08 1.26
N GLY A 87 -8.71 0.95 1.06
CA GLY A 87 -10.06 0.80 0.53
C GLY A 87 -10.07 0.15 -0.85
N VAL A 88 -9.16 0.56 -1.73
CA VAL A 88 -9.03 -0.02 -3.08
C VAL A 88 -8.61 -1.49 -2.99
N ALA A 89 -7.66 -1.81 -2.12
CA ALA A 89 -7.16 -3.18 -1.98
C ALA A 89 -8.24 -4.14 -1.44
N MET A 90 -9.20 -3.64 -0.69
CA MET A 90 -10.27 -4.44 -0.08
C MET A 90 -11.49 -4.63 -0.98
N ASP A 91 -11.57 -3.94 -2.07
CA ASP A 91 -12.71 -4.05 -3.00
C ASP A 91 -12.67 -5.35 -3.82
#